data_c0122951cc9e5d6e1abad0df0fe420ba
#
_entry.id   c0122951cc9e5d6e1abad0df0fe420ba
#
_cell.length_a   1.000
_cell.length_b   1.000
_cell.length_c   1.000
_cell.angle_alpha   90.00
_cell.angle_beta   90.00
_cell.angle_gamma   90.00
#
_symmetry.space_group_name_H-M   'P 1'
#
loop_
_entity.id
_entity.type
_entity.pdbx_description
1 polymer ?
#
loop_
_entity_poly.entity_id
_entity_poly.type
_entity_poly.pdbx_seq_one_letter_code
_entity_poly.pdbx_strand_id
1 'polypeptide(L)'
;MWAARRDGGPVADPRLRSEAEHGLKYLDKMWDGKSRTLYIQVGVGAGNAEGTFVGDHDIWRLPESDDSSKEKYIRNRPVFRAAPPGEPISPNLAGRTAAAFALAAQVEPDRRKARAWLDQAAEIYAMAKTTDVGPLVTSLPHAFYPESVWRDDMELGGAELALAAQRLGDPRAAQWLAQASHWAEEYIANDTGDTLNLYDVSALAHADLIRAGAAMKDALAADLKAQLEIGASRAAKDPFRAGARYDQFDSVPHAFGLAATSRLYRSVTGDRSYDAFGTQQRGWAFGANPWGVSFVQGVGDNSISCPHYQIANLTGRPATGAVVNGPNAASLFDDGLGGHFEEMAKCPADGVDRYEEFTGRGSRFVDDVRSWQASEPADDFAAIALYALTLMARD
;
A
#
# COMPACT_ATOMS: atom_id res chain seq x y z
N MET A 1 -6.20 -6.25 2.63
CA MET A 1 -6.81 -7.27 3.50
C MET A 1 -8.25 -7.64 3.12
N TRP A 2 -9.19 -6.72 2.97
CA TRP A 2 -10.55 -7.04 2.53
C TRP A 2 -10.60 -7.66 1.13
N ALA A 3 -9.83 -7.16 0.17
CA ALA A 3 -9.68 -7.78 -1.15
C ALA A 3 -9.11 -9.21 -1.04
N ALA A 4 -8.08 -9.43 -0.22
CA ALA A 4 -7.55 -10.76 0.05
C ALA A 4 -8.62 -11.70 0.66
N ARG A 5 -9.44 -11.21 1.55
CA ARG A 5 -10.56 -11.96 2.13
C ARG A 5 -11.61 -12.32 1.09
N ARG A 6 -11.98 -11.39 0.23
CA ARG A 6 -12.95 -11.60 -0.86
C ARG A 6 -12.41 -12.59 -1.88
N ASP A 7 -11.22 -12.32 -2.38
CA ASP A 7 -10.66 -13.04 -3.53
C ASP A 7 -10.01 -14.37 -3.14
N GLY A 8 -9.55 -14.51 -1.90
CA GLY A 8 -9.01 -15.77 -1.38
C GLY A 8 -10.06 -16.86 -1.18
N GLY A 9 -11.30 -16.48 -0.93
CA GLY A 9 -12.36 -17.46 -0.71
C GLY A 9 -12.02 -18.47 0.40
N PRO A 10 -12.12 -19.79 0.14
CA PRO A 10 -11.86 -20.83 1.14
C PRO A 10 -10.42 -20.90 1.65
N VAL A 11 -9.43 -20.43 0.87
CA VAL A 11 -8.01 -20.48 1.27
C VAL A 11 -7.60 -19.25 2.11
N ALA A 12 -8.46 -18.23 2.19
CA ALA A 12 -8.19 -17.06 3.03
C ALA A 12 -8.20 -17.44 4.51
N ASP A 13 -7.11 -17.13 5.20
CA ASP A 13 -6.98 -17.38 6.64
C ASP A 13 -8.11 -16.67 7.42
N PRO A 14 -8.81 -17.35 8.32
CA PRO A 14 -9.86 -16.72 9.15
C PRO A 14 -9.37 -15.50 9.95
N ARG A 15 -8.08 -15.45 10.32
CA ARG A 15 -7.47 -14.33 11.03
C ARG A 15 -7.45 -13.04 10.19
N LEU A 16 -7.43 -13.15 8.84
CA LEU A 16 -7.54 -11.99 7.94
C LEU A 16 -8.79 -11.17 8.20
N ARG A 17 -9.88 -11.82 8.61
CA ARG A 17 -11.11 -11.10 8.93
C ARG A 17 -10.94 -10.21 10.16
N SER A 18 -10.40 -10.74 11.25
CA SER A 18 -10.24 -9.99 12.50
C SER A 18 -9.27 -8.82 12.31
N GLU A 19 -8.22 -9.03 11.53
CA GLU A 19 -7.22 -8.00 11.22
C GLU A 19 -7.81 -6.90 10.31
N ALA A 20 -8.53 -7.30 9.26
CA ALA A 20 -9.24 -6.36 8.40
C ALA A 20 -10.30 -5.56 9.16
N GLU A 21 -11.02 -6.21 10.11
CA GLU A 21 -11.98 -5.52 11.00
C GLU A 21 -11.27 -4.55 11.96
N HIS A 22 -10.04 -4.86 12.41
CA HIS A 22 -9.25 -3.96 13.24
C HIS A 22 -8.89 -2.69 12.45
N GLY A 23 -8.36 -2.81 11.25
CA GLY A 23 -8.06 -1.67 10.38
C GLY A 23 -9.31 -0.86 10.02
N LEU A 24 -10.44 -1.54 9.74
CA LEU A 24 -11.67 -0.84 9.43
C LEU A 24 -12.22 -0.03 10.62
N LYS A 25 -12.08 -0.55 11.85
CA LYS A 25 -12.42 0.20 13.07
C LYS A 25 -11.55 1.46 13.25
N TYR A 26 -10.30 1.41 12.81
CA TYR A 26 -9.46 2.59 12.78
C TYR A 26 -9.99 3.61 11.77
N LEU A 27 -10.24 3.18 10.53
CA LEU A 27 -10.79 4.06 9.49
C LEU A 27 -12.16 4.64 9.87
N ASP A 28 -13.00 3.87 10.54
CA ASP A 28 -14.30 4.35 11.05
C ASP A 28 -14.15 5.49 12.07
N LYS A 29 -13.11 5.46 12.92
CA LYS A 29 -12.78 6.57 13.81
C LYS A 29 -12.20 7.78 13.09
N MET A 30 -11.64 7.58 11.89
CA MET A 30 -11.03 8.64 11.09
C MET A 30 -12.06 9.38 10.23
N TRP A 31 -13.32 8.94 10.22
CA TRP A 31 -14.42 9.61 9.54
C TRP A 31 -15.48 10.12 10.53
N ASP A 32 -15.66 11.43 10.57
CA ASP A 32 -16.81 12.05 11.26
C ASP A 32 -17.89 12.43 10.24
N GLY A 33 -18.86 11.55 10.04
CA GLY A 33 -19.97 11.77 9.11
C GLY A 33 -20.85 12.96 9.48
N LYS A 34 -20.91 13.35 10.77
CA LYS A 34 -21.71 14.50 11.20
C LYS A 34 -21.13 15.83 10.72
N SER A 35 -19.82 15.99 10.83
CA SER A 35 -19.11 17.18 10.34
C SER A 35 -18.57 17.00 8.92
N ARG A 36 -18.70 15.80 8.33
CA ARG A 36 -18.11 15.41 7.05
C ARG A 36 -16.60 15.71 7.03
N THR A 37 -15.91 15.21 8.04
CA THR A 37 -14.47 15.40 8.21
C THR A 37 -13.73 14.09 8.12
N LEU A 38 -12.79 13.97 7.18
CA LEU A 38 -11.84 12.87 7.13
C LEU A 38 -10.55 13.29 7.86
N TYR A 39 -10.11 12.46 8.80
CA TYR A 39 -8.79 12.56 9.41
C TYR A 39 -7.84 11.62 8.66
N ILE A 40 -6.58 12.05 8.51
CA ILE A 40 -5.59 11.30 7.71
C ILE A 40 -4.50 10.67 8.55
N GLN A 41 -4.29 11.19 9.76
CA GLN A 41 -3.17 10.77 10.57
C GLN A 41 -3.46 10.97 12.05
N VAL A 42 -3.05 9.98 12.83
CA VAL A 42 -2.89 10.06 14.28
C VAL A 42 -1.44 9.71 14.57
N GLY A 43 -0.69 10.61 15.19
CA GLY A 43 0.72 10.31 15.38
C GLY A 43 1.50 11.40 16.05
N VAL A 44 2.80 11.23 16.00
CA VAL A 44 3.79 12.13 16.55
C VAL A 44 4.19 13.11 15.46
N GLY A 45 4.02 14.40 15.73
CA GLY A 45 4.53 15.45 14.88
C GLY A 45 3.69 15.76 13.65
N ALA A 46 3.86 16.94 13.19
CA ALA A 46 3.55 17.50 11.89
C ALA A 46 4.33 18.79 11.78
N GLY A 47 4.61 19.25 10.57
CA GLY A 47 5.22 20.55 10.35
C GLY A 47 4.48 21.66 11.10
N ASN A 48 5.18 22.66 11.50
CA ASN A 48 4.63 23.91 12.01
C ASN A 48 4.57 24.96 10.88
N ALA A 49 4.10 26.18 11.21
CA ALA A 49 4.01 27.28 10.24
C ALA A 49 5.38 27.70 9.66
N GLU A 50 6.45 27.44 10.39
CA GLU A 50 7.84 27.73 10.00
C GLU A 50 8.45 26.61 9.13
N GLY A 51 7.70 25.54 8.83
CA GLY A 51 8.17 24.41 8.06
C GLY A 51 9.14 23.49 8.82
N THR A 52 9.32 23.69 10.12
CA THR A 52 10.08 22.75 10.96
C THR A 52 9.22 21.54 11.24
N PHE A 53 9.82 20.39 11.16
CA PHE A 53 9.14 19.13 11.36
C PHE A 53 9.79 18.36 12.52
N VAL A 54 8.96 17.92 13.44
CA VAL A 54 9.31 16.91 14.43
C VAL A 54 8.28 15.81 14.29
N GLY A 55 8.72 14.63 13.89
CA GLY A 55 7.84 13.50 13.63
C GLY A 55 8.35 12.21 14.23
N ASP A 56 7.62 11.17 14.03
CA ASP A 56 7.99 9.80 14.42
C ASP A 56 9.28 9.34 13.74
N HIS A 57 9.62 9.90 12.58
CA HIS A 57 10.89 9.64 11.88
C HIS A 57 12.11 10.24 12.62
N ASP A 58 11.90 11.25 13.46
CA ASP A 58 12.97 11.93 14.20
C ASP A 58 13.04 11.47 15.67
N ILE A 59 12.08 10.68 16.11
CA ILE A 59 11.89 10.30 17.49
C ILE A 59 11.90 8.76 17.59
N TRP A 60 12.81 8.22 18.40
CA TRP A 60 12.95 6.78 18.58
C TRP A 60 12.65 6.38 20.03
N ARG A 61 11.38 6.46 20.38
CA ARG A 61 10.81 6.04 21.67
C ARG A 61 9.35 5.66 21.51
N LEU A 62 8.79 4.96 22.48
CA LEU A 62 7.38 4.55 22.42
C LEU A 62 6.46 5.78 22.52
N PRO A 63 5.32 5.79 21.79
CA PRO A 63 4.39 6.94 21.75
C PRO A 63 3.91 7.42 23.13
N GLU A 64 3.78 6.51 24.10
CA GLU A 64 3.36 6.80 25.47
C GLU A 64 4.33 7.76 26.20
N SER A 65 5.60 7.73 25.84
CA SER A 65 6.62 8.61 26.42
C SER A 65 6.34 10.09 26.10
N ASP A 66 5.61 10.35 25.05
CA ASP A 66 5.30 11.69 24.56
C ASP A 66 3.95 12.26 25.05
N ASP A 67 3.15 11.48 25.76
CA ASP A 67 1.83 11.91 26.23
C ASP A 67 1.88 13.17 27.14
N SER A 68 2.99 13.36 27.84
CA SER A 68 3.25 14.53 28.70
C SER A 68 4.17 15.57 28.08
N SER A 69 4.56 15.44 26.82
CA SER A 69 5.46 16.40 26.14
C SER A 69 4.89 17.82 26.18
N LYS A 70 5.78 18.82 26.21
CA LYS A 70 5.41 20.24 26.08
C LYS A 70 5.18 20.63 24.63
N GLU A 71 5.67 19.82 23.69
CA GLU A 71 5.58 20.08 22.25
C GLU A 71 4.18 19.77 21.73
N LYS A 72 3.54 20.77 21.15
CA LYS A 72 2.16 20.68 20.64
C LYS A 72 1.95 19.57 19.64
N TYR A 73 2.92 19.33 18.75
CA TYR A 73 2.83 18.37 17.64
C TYR A 73 3.25 16.95 18.01
N ILE A 74 3.66 16.73 19.26
CA ILE A 74 4.06 15.42 19.77
C ILE A 74 3.08 14.93 20.83
N ARG A 75 2.62 15.86 21.67
CA ARG A 75 1.82 15.60 22.85
C ARG A 75 0.47 14.95 22.51
N ASN A 76 0.16 13.87 23.21
CA ASN A 76 -1.13 13.16 23.14
C ASN A 76 -1.53 12.70 21.73
N ARG A 77 -0.54 12.37 20.89
CA ARG A 77 -0.80 11.83 19.55
C ARG A 77 -1.80 12.70 18.78
N PRO A 78 -1.35 13.83 18.24
CA PRO A 78 -2.21 14.77 17.53
C PRO A 78 -2.92 14.12 16.34
N VAL A 79 -4.10 14.64 16.01
CA VAL A 79 -4.93 14.14 14.90
C VAL A 79 -5.00 15.19 13.81
N PHE A 80 -4.77 14.81 12.57
CA PHE A 80 -4.70 15.72 11.42
C PHE A 80 -5.85 15.46 10.45
N ARG A 81 -6.39 16.54 9.87
CA ARG A 81 -7.52 16.48 8.93
C ARG A 81 -7.02 16.51 7.50
N ALA A 82 -7.75 15.82 6.61
CA ALA A 82 -7.54 15.91 5.16
C ALA A 82 -7.89 17.30 4.61
N ALA A 83 -8.95 17.91 5.14
CA ALA A 83 -9.43 19.23 4.76
C ALA A 83 -10.24 19.84 5.94
N PRO A 84 -10.61 21.12 5.91
CA PRO A 84 -11.58 21.70 6.85
C PRO A 84 -12.91 20.92 6.85
N PRO A 85 -13.66 20.92 7.97
CA PRO A 85 -14.93 20.20 8.05
C PRO A 85 -15.91 20.57 6.95
N GLY A 86 -16.44 19.56 6.25
CA GLY A 86 -17.42 19.71 5.17
C GLY A 86 -16.82 20.10 3.81
N GLU A 87 -15.56 20.46 3.75
CA GLU A 87 -14.88 20.80 2.50
C GLU A 87 -14.46 19.56 1.69
N PRO A 88 -14.37 19.68 0.37
CA PRO A 88 -13.85 18.60 -0.49
C PRO A 88 -12.44 18.16 -0.08
N ILE A 89 -12.17 16.86 -0.17
CA ILE A 89 -10.88 16.24 0.18
C ILE A 89 -10.12 15.79 -1.06
N SER A 90 -8.82 15.54 -0.88
CA SER A 90 -7.96 15.02 -1.95
C SER A 90 -8.53 13.73 -2.53
N PRO A 91 -8.61 13.56 -3.87
CA PRO A 91 -9.33 12.46 -4.49
C PRO A 91 -8.71 11.09 -4.22
N ASN A 92 -7.38 11.00 -4.07
CA ASN A 92 -6.70 9.77 -3.68
C ASN A 92 -7.22 9.25 -2.32
N LEU A 93 -7.34 10.14 -1.33
CA LEU A 93 -7.87 9.77 0.00
C LEU A 93 -9.34 9.38 -0.06
N ALA A 94 -10.14 10.12 -0.84
CA ALA A 94 -11.57 9.83 -1.00
C ALA A 94 -11.80 8.46 -1.64
N GLY A 95 -11.10 8.18 -2.74
CA GLY A 95 -11.21 6.93 -3.48
C GLY A 95 -10.81 5.73 -2.64
N ARG A 96 -9.60 5.72 -2.08
CA ARG A 96 -9.08 4.60 -1.26
C ARG A 96 -9.89 4.36 0.00
N THR A 97 -10.27 5.43 0.71
CA THR A 97 -11.07 5.27 1.93
C THR A 97 -12.45 4.71 1.61
N ALA A 98 -13.09 5.21 0.56
CA ALA A 98 -14.38 4.68 0.10
C ALA A 98 -14.25 3.20 -0.34
N ALA A 99 -13.20 2.84 -1.07
CA ALA A 99 -12.93 1.46 -1.47
C ALA A 99 -12.82 0.52 -0.26
N ALA A 100 -12.16 0.92 0.82
CA ALA A 100 -11.99 0.11 2.02
C ALA A 100 -13.36 -0.23 2.67
N PHE A 101 -14.26 0.75 2.82
CA PHE A 101 -15.61 0.52 3.37
C PHE A 101 -16.49 -0.27 2.39
N ALA A 102 -16.40 0.01 1.09
CA ALA A 102 -17.17 -0.71 0.07
C ALA A 102 -16.74 -2.18 -0.05
N LEU A 103 -15.44 -2.48 0.02
CA LEU A 103 -14.91 -3.85 0.10
C LEU A 103 -15.42 -4.58 1.35
N ALA A 104 -15.39 -3.92 2.50
CA ALA A 104 -15.94 -4.49 3.72
C ALA A 104 -17.45 -4.79 3.57
N ALA A 105 -18.21 -3.88 2.94
CA ALA A 105 -19.62 -4.09 2.66
C ALA A 105 -19.88 -5.31 1.77
N GLN A 106 -18.97 -5.65 0.84
CA GLN A 106 -19.11 -6.81 -0.03
C GLN A 106 -19.00 -8.14 0.71
N VAL A 107 -18.25 -8.20 1.81
CA VAL A 107 -17.99 -9.45 2.54
C VAL A 107 -18.73 -9.55 3.87
N GLU A 108 -19.39 -8.49 4.32
CA GLU A 108 -20.16 -8.46 5.56
C GLU A 108 -21.48 -9.25 5.41
N PRO A 109 -21.72 -10.28 6.24
CA PRO A 109 -22.95 -11.06 6.18
C PRO A 109 -24.18 -10.32 6.70
N ASP A 110 -24.04 -9.41 7.67
CA ASP A 110 -25.13 -8.58 8.16
C ASP A 110 -25.46 -7.48 7.14
N ARG A 111 -26.58 -7.66 6.44
CA ARG A 111 -27.02 -6.71 5.39
C ARG A 111 -27.24 -5.29 5.89
N ARG A 112 -27.64 -5.08 7.15
CA ARG A 112 -27.83 -3.76 7.70
C ARG A 112 -26.47 -3.06 7.90
N LYS A 113 -25.51 -3.78 8.46
CA LYS A 113 -24.14 -3.29 8.64
C LYS A 113 -23.46 -3.04 7.28
N ALA A 114 -23.60 -3.99 6.34
CA ALA A 114 -23.10 -3.81 4.98
C ALA A 114 -23.69 -2.57 4.28
N ARG A 115 -24.97 -2.30 4.47
CA ARG A 115 -25.63 -1.10 3.95
C ARG A 115 -25.05 0.18 4.58
N ALA A 116 -24.84 0.19 5.89
CA ALA A 116 -24.26 1.35 6.58
C ALA A 116 -22.85 1.65 6.05
N TRP A 117 -22.03 0.62 5.83
CA TRP A 117 -20.69 0.80 5.24
C TRP A 117 -20.74 1.28 3.79
N LEU A 118 -21.69 0.77 2.98
CA LEU A 118 -21.88 1.26 1.62
C LEU A 118 -22.25 2.75 1.60
N ASP A 119 -23.16 3.16 2.49
CA ASP A 119 -23.59 4.56 2.56
C ASP A 119 -22.44 5.46 3.03
N GLN A 120 -21.67 5.05 4.03
CA GLN A 120 -20.45 5.75 4.47
C GLN A 120 -19.41 5.86 3.37
N ALA A 121 -19.15 4.78 2.63
CA ALA A 121 -18.25 4.79 1.46
C ALA A 121 -18.71 5.81 0.41
N ALA A 122 -20.01 5.83 0.10
CA ALA A 122 -20.60 6.75 -0.85
C ALA A 122 -20.48 8.22 -0.41
N GLU A 123 -20.67 8.51 0.89
CA GLU A 123 -20.49 9.85 1.43
C GLU A 123 -19.05 10.33 1.30
N ILE A 124 -18.06 9.49 1.63
CA ILE A 124 -16.64 9.81 1.52
C ILE A 124 -16.24 10.00 0.06
N TYR A 125 -16.66 9.11 -0.83
CA TYR A 125 -16.38 9.19 -2.27
C TYR A 125 -16.89 10.49 -2.88
N ALA A 126 -18.09 10.91 -2.49
CA ALA A 126 -18.71 12.14 -2.97
C ALA A 126 -17.99 13.43 -2.50
N MET A 127 -17.06 13.32 -1.56
CA MET A 127 -16.25 14.47 -1.12
C MET A 127 -14.99 14.69 -1.94
N ALA A 128 -14.69 13.83 -2.91
CA ALA A 128 -13.49 13.95 -3.74
C ALA A 128 -13.45 15.27 -4.51
N LYS A 129 -12.36 16.01 -4.37
CA LYS A 129 -12.06 17.18 -5.20
C LYS A 129 -11.42 16.70 -6.50
N THR A 130 -12.20 16.57 -7.58
CA THR A 130 -11.75 16.04 -8.86
C THR A 130 -11.51 17.11 -9.94
N THR A 131 -11.69 18.39 -9.60
CA THR A 131 -11.38 19.54 -10.45
C THR A 131 -10.43 20.47 -9.70
N ASP A 132 -9.46 21.06 -10.42
CA ASP A 132 -8.42 21.91 -9.82
C ASP A 132 -7.79 21.23 -8.59
N VAL A 133 -7.37 19.97 -8.77
CA VAL A 133 -6.97 19.08 -7.70
C VAL A 133 -5.81 19.64 -6.88
N GLY A 134 -4.82 20.21 -7.55
CA GLY A 134 -3.61 20.71 -6.89
C GLY A 134 -2.73 19.56 -6.35
N PRO A 135 -1.82 19.84 -5.40
CA PRO A 135 -1.03 18.80 -4.75
C PRO A 135 -1.91 17.83 -3.98
N LEU A 136 -1.63 16.53 -4.14
CA LEU A 136 -2.34 15.49 -3.42
C LEU A 136 -1.95 15.49 -1.93
N VAL A 137 -2.90 15.12 -1.09
CA VAL A 137 -2.68 14.98 0.36
C VAL A 137 -2.54 13.51 0.69
N THR A 138 -1.41 13.12 1.29
CA THR A 138 -1.13 11.74 1.71
C THR A 138 -0.80 11.64 3.18
N SER A 139 0.14 12.45 3.65
CA SER A 139 0.60 12.51 5.03
C SER A 139 0.97 13.95 5.40
N LEU A 140 1.31 14.19 6.65
CA LEU A 140 1.94 15.43 7.10
C LEU A 140 3.27 15.10 7.79
N PRO A 141 4.40 15.59 7.24
CA PRO A 141 4.53 16.45 6.05
C PRO A 141 4.33 15.66 4.73
N HIS A 142 3.99 16.38 3.68
CA HIS A 142 3.80 15.80 2.34
C HIS A 142 5.08 15.23 1.69
N ALA A 143 6.24 15.46 2.30
CA ALA A 143 7.51 14.89 1.83
C ALA A 143 7.56 13.36 1.96
N PHE A 144 6.79 12.81 2.90
CA PHE A 144 6.67 11.36 3.07
C PHE A 144 5.50 10.85 2.24
N TYR A 145 5.74 9.79 1.47
CA TYR A 145 4.76 9.17 0.58
C TYR A 145 4.17 10.16 -0.45
N PRO A 146 5.03 10.83 -1.26
CA PRO A 146 4.53 11.75 -2.29
C PRO A 146 3.75 10.98 -3.35
N GLU A 147 2.55 11.45 -3.66
CA GLU A 147 1.64 10.84 -4.62
C GLU A 147 1.30 11.85 -5.71
N SER A 148 1.22 11.41 -6.96
CA SER A 148 0.93 12.26 -8.12
C SER A 148 -0.20 11.73 -8.98
N VAL A 149 -0.59 10.47 -8.80
CA VAL A 149 -1.70 9.80 -9.49
C VAL A 149 -2.86 9.65 -8.50
N TRP A 150 -4.10 9.75 -8.99
CA TRP A 150 -5.30 9.68 -8.17
C TRP A 150 -6.53 9.15 -8.92
N ARG A 151 -6.40 9.00 -10.24
CA ARG A 151 -7.52 8.53 -11.06
C ARG A 151 -7.79 7.05 -10.82
N ASP A 152 -6.76 6.29 -10.60
CA ASP A 152 -6.81 4.88 -10.18
C ASP A 152 -7.50 4.70 -8.82
N ASP A 153 -7.31 5.63 -7.88
CA ASP A 153 -8.00 5.63 -6.59
C ASP A 153 -9.49 5.88 -6.73
N MET A 154 -9.85 6.84 -7.58
CA MET A 154 -11.24 7.14 -7.88
C MET A 154 -11.90 6.01 -8.68
N GLU A 155 -11.17 5.37 -9.58
CA GLU A 155 -11.63 4.16 -10.26
C GLU A 155 -11.89 3.03 -9.25
N LEU A 156 -10.92 2.76 -8.37
CA LEU A 156 -11.05 1.72 -7.34
C LEU A 156 -12.25 2.00 -6.43
N GLY A 157 -12.37 3.23 -5.92
CA GLY A 157 -13.51 3.63 -5.08
C GLY A 157 -14.85 3.41 -5.76
N GLY A 158 -14.98 3.83 -7.02
CA GLY A 158 -16.19 3.66 -7.82
C GLY A 158 -16.51 2.19 -8.15
N ALA A 159 -15.49 1.40 -8.51
CA ALA A 159 -15.65 -0.03 -8.81
C ALA A 159 -16.12 -0.83 -7.58
N GLU A 160 -15.53 -0.56 -6.43
CA GLU A 160 -15.88 -1.24 -5.18
C GLU A 160 -17.27 -0.82 -4.67
N LEU A 161 -17.65 0.45 -4.84
CA LEU A 161 -19.01 0.91 -4.58
C LEU A 161 -20.02 0.21 -5.50
N ALA A 162 -19.71 0.07 -6.80
CA ALA A 162 -20.57 -0.62 -7.74
C ALA A 162 -20.77 -2.09 -7.36
N LEU A 163 -19.69 -2.81 -7.03
CA LEU A 163 -19.73 -4.22 -6.60
C LEU A 163 -20.53 -4.40 -5.29
N ALA A 164 -20.31 -3.53 -4.30
CA ALA A 164 -21.07 -3.57 -3.05
C ALA A 164 -22.55 -3.30 -3.28
N ALA A 165 -22.88 -2.32 -4.12
CA ALA A 165 -24.25 -1.98 -4.49
C ALA A 165 -24.95 -3.11 -5.23
N GLN A 166 -24.28 -3.75 -6.21
CA GLN A 166 -24.81 -4.92 -6.92
C GLN A 166 -25.14 -6.05 -5.94
N ARG A 167 -24.23 -6.36 -5.02
CA ARG A 167 -24.45 -7.39 -3.99
C ARG A 167 -25.67 -7.08 -3.10
N LEU A 168 -25.85 -5.81 -2.76
CA LEU A 168 -26.92 -5.38 -1.86
C LEU A 168 -28.26 -5.06 -2.56
N GLY A 169 -28.27 -5.08 -3.91
CA GLY A 169 -29.43 -4.67 -4.71
C GLY A 169 -29.72 -3.16 -4.58
N ASP A 170 -28.67 -2.34 -4.49
CA ASP A 170 -28.78 -0.89 -4.42
C ASP A 170 -28.92 -0.29 -5.82
N PRO A 171 -29.90 0.57 -6.09
CA PRO A 171 -30.13 1.13 -7.43
C PRO A 171 -29.00 2.05 -7.91
N ARG A 172 -28.13 2.54 -7.02
CA ARG A 172 -26.98 3.39 -7.37
C ARG A 172 -25.83 2.64 -8.07
N ALA A 173 -25.88 1.30 -8.15
CA ALA A 173 -24.82 0.49 -8.74
C ALA A 173 -24.40 0.94 -10.14
N ALA A 174 -25.37 1.23 -11.02
CA ALA A 174 -25.09 1.69 -12.39
C ALA A 174 -24.41 3.06 -12.43
N GLN A 175 -24.73 3.94 -11.50
CA GLN A 175 -24.09 5.26 -11.40
C GLN A 175 -22.60 5.13 -11.03
N TRP A 176 -22.27 4.32 -10.02
CA TRP A 176 -20.88 4.13 -9.61
C TRP A 176 -20.07 3.36 -10.66
N LEU A 177 -20.68 2.39 -11.34
CA LEU A 177 -20.05 1.71 -12.47
C LEU A 177 -19.67 2.71 -13.59
N ALA A 178 -20.56 3.66 -13.91
CA ALA A 178 -20.29 4.69 -14.90
C ALA A 178 -19.18 5.65 -14.45
N GLN A 179 -19.16 6.04 -13.17
CA GLN A 179 -18.10 6.88 -12.60
C GLN A 179 -16.74 6.18 -12.61
N ALA A 180 -16.69 4.90 -12.19
CA ALA A 180 -15.46 4.12 -12.24
C ALA A 180 -14.95 3.96 -13.68
N SER A 181 -15.84 3.70 -14.64
CA SER A 181 -15.47 3.62 -16.07
C SER A 181 -14.89 4.92 -16.59
N HIS A 182 -15.46 6.06 -16.19
CA HIS A 182 -14.91 7.38 -16.54
C HIS A 182 -13.49 7.57 -16.00
N TRP A 183 -13.24 7.23 -14.72
CA TRP A 183 -11.90 7.37 -14.14
C TRP A 183 -10.89 6.40 -14.73
N ALA A 184 -11.33 5.20 -15.12
CA ALA A 184 -10.48 4.26 -15.85
C ALA A 184 -10.08 4.78 -17.24
N GLU A 185 -11.02 5.39 -17.98
CA GLU A 185 -10.73 6.05 -19.27
C GLU A 185 -9.72 7.19 -19.08
N GLU A 186 -9.93 8.03 -18.06
CA GLU A 186 -9.02 9.13 -17.73
C GLU A 186 -7.63 8.63 -17.27
N TYR A 187 -7.57 7.53 -16.51
CA TYR A 187 -6.30 6.91 -16.12
C TYR A 187 -5.54 6.39 -17.34
N ILE A 188 -6.15 5.56 -18.16
CA ILE A 188 -5.51 4.98 -19.36
C ILE A 188 -5.03 6.08 -20.33
N ALA A 189 -5.72 7.21 -20.38
CA ALA A 189 -5.36 8.33 -21.27
C ALA A 189 -4.21 9.20 -20.74
N ASN A 190 -4.02 9.31 -19.43
CA ASN A 190 -3.17 10.34 -18.82
C ASN A 190 -2.08 9.78 -17.88
N ASP A 191 -2.24 8.57 -17.40
CA ASP A 191 -1.36 7.96 -16.40
C ASP A 191 -0.76 6.64 -16.92
N THR A 192 0.24 6.12 -16.25
CA THR A 192 0.87 4.83 -16.61
C THR A 192 1.38 4.16 -15.35
N GLY A 193 0.81 3.02 -15.02
CA GLY A 193 1.28 2.15 -13.95
C GLY A 193 2.24 1.08 -14.45
N ASP A 194 3.02 0.51 -13.54
CA ASP A 194 3.88 -0.64 -13.84
C ASP A 194 3.56 -1.87 -12.99
N THR A 195 2.76 -1.72 -11.96
CA THR A 195 2.18 -2.79 -11.13
C THR A 195 1.38 -2.21 -9.97
N LEU A 196 0.61 -3.05 -9.28
CA LEU A 196 0.00 -2.72 -7.98
C LEU A 196 1.08 -2.34 -6.97
N ASN A 197 0.99 -1.14 -6.40
CA ASN A 197 1.89 -0.64 -5.37
C ASN A 197 1.19 0.42 -4.49
N LEU A 198 1.93 1.05 -3.57
CA LEU A 198 1.38 2.10 -2.69
C LEU A 198 0.82 3.30 -3.48
N TYR A 199 1.50 3.69 -4.54
CA TYR A 199 1.19 4.90 -5.31
C TYR A 199 0.24 4.67 -6.49
N ASP A 200 0.02 3.40 -6.87
CA ASP A 200 -0.80 3.02 -8.01
C ASP A 200 -1.58 1.74 -7.71
N VAL A 201 -2.90 1.88 -7.66
CA VAL A 201 -3.83 0.78 -7.40
C VAL A 201 -4.61 0.35 -8.65
N SER A 202 -4.24 0.87 -9.83
CA SER A 202 -4.93 0.63 -11.10
C SER A 202 -5.10 -0.85 -11.42
N ALA A 203 -4.10 -1.69 -11.11
CA ALA A 203 -4.20 -3.11 -11.39
C ALA A 203 -5.36 -3.78 -10.62
N LEU A 204 -5.61 -3.40 -9.37
CA LEU A 204 -6.76 -3.87 -8.60
C LEU A 204 -8.05 -3.22 -9.12
N ALA A 205 -8.03 -1.91 -9.36
CA ALA A 205 -9.18 -1.15 -9.85
C ALA A 205 -9.71 -1.70 -11.18
N HIS A 206 -8.84 -1.88 -12.17
CA HIS A 206 -9.19 -2.47 -13.48
C HIS A 206 -9.79 -3.87 -13.35
N ALA A 207 -9.17 -4.73 -12.54
CA ALA A 207 -9.70 -6.09 -12.33
C ALA A 207 -11.10 -6.05 -11.70
N ASP A 208 -11.33 -5.19 -10.72
CA ASP A 208 -12.61 -5.06 -10.04
C ASP A 208 -13.66 -4.36 -10.90
N LEU A 209 -13.27 -3.40 -11.72
CA LEU A 209 -14.15 -2.78 -12.68
C LEU A 209 -14.61 -3.77 -13.77
N ILE A 210 -13.73 -4.67 -14.23
CA ILE A 210 -14.12 -5.79 -15.12
C ILE A 210 -15.13 -6.71 -14.42
N ARG A 211 -14.89 -7.06 -13.16
CA ARG A 211 -15.82 -7.88 -12.34
C ARG A 211 -17.17 -7.21 -12.14
N ALA A 212 -17.19 -5.89 -12.03
CA ALA A 212 -18.42 -5.10 -11.93
C ALA A 212 -19.23 -5.05 -13.24
N GLY A 213 -18.65 -5.51 -14.36
CA GLY A 213 -19.32 -5.62 -15.64
C GLY A 213 -19.15 -4.40 -16.55
N ALA A 214 -18.03 -3.68 -16.45
CA ALA A 214 -17.75 -2.56 -17.34
C ALA A 214 -17.68 -2.96 -18.80
N ALA A 215 -18.24 -2.11 -19.68
CA ALA A 215 -18.24 -2.35 -21.13
C ALA A 215 -16.81 -2.29 -21.75
N MET A 216 -15.89 -1.55 -21.10
CA MET A 216 -14.51 -1.35 -21.56
C MET A 216 -13.52 -2.44 -21.10
N LYS A 217 -14.00 -3.63 -20.78
CA LYS A 217 -13.19 -4.75 -20.25
C LYS A 217 -11.93 -5.06 -21.07
N ASP A 218 -11.97 -4.92 -22.39
CA ASP A 218 -10.84 -5.24 -23.26
C ASP A 218 -9.72 -4.18 -23.11
N ALA A 219 -10.06 -2.90 -22.94
CA ALA A 219 -9.10 -1.84 -22.67
C ALA A 219 -8.45 -2.01 -21.29
N LEU A 220 -9.23 -2.31 -20.27
CA LEU A 220 -8.73 -2.59 -18.92
C LEU A 220 -7.80 -3.80 -18.89
N ALA A 221 -8.16 -4.88 -19.57
CA ALA A 221 -7.31 -6.07 -19.69
C ALA A 221 -6.02 -5.79 -20.47
N ALA A 222 -6.08 -4.92 -21.49
CA ALA A 222 -4.91 -4.50 -22.24
C ALA A 222 -3.94 -3.67 -21.38
N ASP A 223 -4.44 -2.78 -20.51
CA ASP A 223 -3.61 -2.02 -19.59
C ASP A 223 -2.95 -2.93 -18.54
N LEU A 224 -3.70 -3.84 -17.91
CA LEU A 224 -3.14 -4.86 -17.01
C LEU A 224 -2.00 -5.64 -17.67
N LYS A 225 -2.18 -6.00 -18.94
CA LYS A 225 -1.14 -6.68 -19.72
C LYS A 225 0.07 -5.79 -19.96
N ALA A 226 -0.13 -4.51 -20.27
CA ALA A 226 0.96 -3.56 -20.49
C ALA A 226 1.81 -3.38 -19.22
N GLN A 227 1.21 -3.28 -18.05
CA GLN A 227 1.92 -3.26 -16.77
C GLN A 227 2.79 -4.52 -16.59
N LEU A 228 2.25 -5.71 -16.86
CA LEU A 228 2.99 -6.97 -16.78
C LEU A 228 4.13 -7.04 -17.81
N GLU A 229 3.94 -6.52 -19.03
CA GLU A 229 4.95 -6.48 -20.08
C GLU A 229 6.14 -5.59 -19.70
N ILE A 230 5.90 -4.47 -19.01
CA ILE A 230 6.97 -3.62 -18.46
C ILE A 230 7.85 -4.44 -17.50
N GLY A 231 7.25 -5.11 -16.52
CA GLY A 231 7.95 -5.94 -15.56
C GLY A 231 8.66 -7.13 -16.21
N ALA A 232 7.99 -7.85 -17.12
CA ALA A 232 8.56 -8.99 -17.83
C ALA A 232 9.75 -8.60 -18.72
N SER A 233 9.67 -7.41 -19.35
CA SER A 233 10.78 -6.88 -20.16
C SER A 233 12.01 -6.53 -19.33
N ARG A 234 11.82 -6.04 -18.09
CA ARG A 234 12.91 -5.83 -17.11
C ARG A 234 13.52 -7.17 -16.69
N ALA A 235 12.66 -8.12 -16.29
CA ALA A 235 13.07 -9.45 -15.85
C ALA A 235 13.86 -10.22 -16.91
N ALA A 236 13.53 -10.04 -18.18
CA ALA A 236 14.26 -10.68 -19.28
C ALA A 236 15.73 -10.21 -19.39
N LYS A 237 16.05 -9.01 -18.88
CA LYS A 237 17.39 -8.39 -18.93
C LYS A 237 18.14 -8.54 -17.60
N ASP A 238 17.47 -8.99 -16.55
CA ASP A 238 18.05 -9.14 -15.22
C ASP A 238 18.45 -10.61 -14.96
N PRO A 239 19.68 -10.88 -14.46
CA PRO A 239 20.14 -12.24 -14.19
C PRO A 239 19.34 -12.97 -13.11
N PHE A 240 18.73 -12.23 -12.17
CA PHE A 240 17.86 -12.74 -11.13
C PHE A 240 16.38 -12.63 -11.48
N ARG A 241 16.07 -12.23 -12.73
CA ARG A 241 14.70 -12.10 -13.24
C ARG A 241 13.82 -11.12 -12.47
N ALA A 242 14.41 -10.07 -11.89
CA ALA A 242 13.67 -9.00 -11.25
C ALA A 242 12.83 -8.22 -12.27
N GLY A 243 11.52 -8.16 -12.05
CA GLY A 243 10.60 -7.32 -12.82
C GLY A 243 10.44 -5.93 -12.20
N ALA A 244 10.58 -5.83 -10.89
CA ALA A 244 10.64 -4.57 -10.17
C ALA A 244 12.03 -3.93 -10.32
N ARG A 245 12.09 -2.61 -10.29
CA ARG A 245 13.37 -1.88 -10.19
C ARG A 245 13.86 -1.97 -8.75
N TYR A 246 15.14 -2.28 -8.58
CA TYR A 246 15.78 -2.35 -7.27
C TYR A 246 16.89 -1.29 -7.10
N ASP A 247 16.86 -0.28 -7.95
CA ASP A 247 17.62 0.98 -7.86
C ASP A 247 16.68 2.18 -7.57
N GLN A 248 15.50 1.90 -7.00
CA GLN A 248 14.47 2.84 -6.58
C GLN A 248 13.79 2.35 -5.31
N PHE A 249 13.01 3.23 -4.65
CA PHE A 249 12.20 2.86 -3.49
C PHE A 249 11.19 1.74 -3.81
N ASP A 250 10.87 0.96 -2.78
CA ASP A 250 9.76 0.02 -2.73
C ASP A 250 9.88 -1.15 -3.72
N SER A 251 11.13 -1.59 -3.97
CA SER A 251 11.42 -2.70 -4.90
C SER A 251 10.71 -4.00 -4.52
N VAL A 252 10.59 -4.31 -3.21
CA VAL A 252 9.94 -5.54 -2.72
C VAL A 252 8.43 -5.49 -2.85
N PRO A 253 7.71 -4.43 -2.40
CA PRO A 253 6.28 -4.34 -2.65
C PRO A 253 5.94 -4.33 -4.14
N HIS A 254 6.76 -3.73 -5.02
CA HIS A 254 6.56 -3.82 -6.48
C HIS A 254 6.73 -5.26 -7.00
N ALA A 255 7.68 -6.05 -6.47
CA ALA A 255 7.80 -7.46 -6.83
C ALA A 255 6.54 -8.26 -6.44
N PHE A 256 6.02 -8.06 -5.24
CA PHE A 256 4.74 -8.64 -4.83
C PHE A 256 3.56 -8.09 -5.65
N GLY A 257 3.58 -6.81 -6.00
CA GLY A 257 2.60 -6.20 -6.89
C GLY A 257 2.54 -6.89 -8.25
N LEU A 258 3.67 -7.15 -8.89
CA LEU A 258 3.75 -7.90 -10.15
C LEU A 258 3.19 -9.32 -9.99
N ALA A 259 3.47 -9.97 -8.86
CA ALA A 259 2.89 -11.28 -8.55
C ALA A 259 1.36 -11.21 -8.43
N ALA A 260 0.82 -10.17 -7.76
CA ALA A 260 -0.62 -9.93 -7.64
C ALA A 260 -1.24 -9.60 -9.01
N THR A 261 -0.65 -8.65 -9.75
CA THR A 261 -1.16 -8.21 -11.08
C THR A 261 -1.24 -9.39 -12.06
N SER A 262 -0.27 -10.32 -12.04
CA SER A 262 -0.31 -11.51 -12.89
C SER A 262 -1.53 -12.40 -12.58
N ARG A 263 -1.92 -12.51 -11.33
CA ARG A 263 -3.09 -13.30 -10.89
C ARG A 263 -4.41 -12.56 -11.11
N LEU A 264 -4.41 -11.22 -10.96
CA LEU A 264 -5.55 -10.38 -11.32
C LEU A 264 -5.84 -10.49 -12.81
N TYR A 265 -4.82 -10.30 -13.66
CA TYR A 265 -4.94 -10.45 -15.12
C TYR A 265 -5.51 -11.83 -15.49
N ARG A 266 -4.93 -12.90 -14.96
CA ARG A 266 -5.47 -14.25 -15.18
C ARG A 266 -6.93 -14.37 -14.73
N SER A 267 -7.30 -13.80 -13.60
CA SER A 267 -8.65 -13.94 -13.05
C SER A 267 -9.74 -13.31 -13.91
N VAL A 268 -9.41 -12.27 -14.67
CA VAL A 268 -10.36 -11.52 -15.49
C VAL A 268 -10.29 -11.86 -16.99
N THR A 269 -9.18 -12.48 -17.45
CA THR A 269 -8.99 -12.86 -18.86
C THR A 269 -8.97 -14.36 -19.10
N GLY A 270 -8.62 -15.15 -18.08
CA GLY A 270 -8.31 -16.57 -18.21
C GLY A 270 -6.91 -16.88 -18.74
N ASP A 271 -6.14 -15.86 -19.17
CA ASP A 271 -4.80 -16.02 -19.72
C ASP A 271 -3.78 -16.25 -18.59
N ARG A 272 -3.02 -17.36 -18.69
CA ARG A 272 -2.03 -17.81 -17.74
C ARG A 272 -0.57 -17.50 -18.15
N SER A 273 -0.36 -16.76 -19.22
CA SER A 273 0.96 -16.52 -19.80
C SER A 273 1.94 -15.84 -18.83
N TYR A 274 1.43 -15.09 -17.84
CA TYR A 274 2.24 -14.42 -16.82
C TYR A 274 2.31 -15.16 -15.46
N ASP A 275 1.73 -16.37 -15.33
CA ASP A 275 1.76 -17.11 -14.05
C ASP A 275 3.19 -17.43 -13.59
N ALA A 276 4.05 -17.89 -14.49
CA ALA A 276 5.43 -18.20 -14.19
C ALA A 276 6.22 -16.93 -13.81
N PHE A 277 5.99 -15.84 -14.53
CA PHE A 277 6.59 -14.53 -14.24
C PHE A 277 6.20 -14.06 -12.83
N GLY A 278 4.91 -14.05 -12.48
CA GLY A 278 4.46 -13.67 -11.13
C GLY A 278 5.08 -14.56 -10.04
N THR A 279 5.24 -15.88 -10.30
CA THR A 279 5.91 -16.80 -9.37
C THR A 279 7.38 -16.46 -9.19
N GLN A 280 8.08 -16.03 -10.24
CA GLN A 280 9.47 -15.57 -10.16
C GLN A 280 9.58 -14.30 -9.30
N GLN A 281 8.65 -13.34 -9.46
CA GLN A 281 8.67 -12.10 -8.67
C GLN A 281 8.47 -12.37 -7.17
N ARG A 282 7.53 -13.25 -6.81
CA ARG A 282 7.41 -13.74 -5.44
C ARG A 282 8.72 -14.38 -4.97
N GLY A 283 9.30 -15.27 -5.76
CA GLY A 283 10.57 -15.93 -5.43
C GLY A 283 11.70 -14.94 -5.21
N TRP A 284 11.77 -13.86 -6.01
CA TRP A 284 12.75 -12.79 -5.83
C TRP A 284 12.61 -12.12 -4.45
N ALA A 285 11.40 -11.79 -4.05
CA ALA A 285 11.14 -11.18 -2.73
C ALA A 285 11.51 -12.11 -1.57
N PHE A 286 11.44 -13.43 -1.74
CA PHE A 286 11.77 -14.44 -0.74
C PHE A 286 13.19 -15.02 -0.83
N GLY A 287 14.12 -14.37 -1.57
CA GLY A 287 15.53 -14.73 -1.53
C GLY A 287 16.13 -15.18 -2.85
N ALA A 288 15.37 -15.38 -3.92
CA ALA A 288 15.91 -15.62 -5.27
C ALA A 288 16.40 -14.31 -5.91
N ASN A 289 17.22 -13.56 -5.17
CA ASN A 289 17.72 -12.22 -5.48
C ASN A 289 19.26 -12.16 -5.28
N PRO A 290 19.93 -11.08 -5.69
CA PRO A 290 21.39 -10.96 -5.58
C PRO A 290 21.95 -11.13 -4.17
N TRP A 291 21.17 -10.78 -3.14
CA TRP A 291 21.59 -10.83 -1.74
C TRP A 291 21.28 -12.16 -1.05
N GLY A 292 20.49 -13.03 -1.68
CA GLY A 292 20.08 -14.31 -1.10
C GLY A 292 19.26 -14.17 0.19
N VAL A 293 18.57 -13.04 0.36
CA VAL A 293 17.81 -12.71 1.59
C VAL A 293 16.33 -12.59 1.31
N SER A 294 15.51 -13.16 2.19
CA SER A 294 14.08 -12.88 2.23
C SER A 294 13.86 -11.48 2.82
N PHE A 295 13.18 -10.63 2.06
CA PHE A 295 12.79 -9.28 2.50
C PHE A 295 11.51 -9.28 3.36
N VAL A 296 11.11 -10.45 3.83
CA VAL A 296 9.99 -10.63 4.76
C VAL A 296 10.55 -11.19 6.07
N GLN A 297 10.46 -10.39 7.14
CA GLN A 297 11.08 -10.73 8.41
C GLN A 297 10.55 -12.06 8.98
N GLY A 298 11.46 -12.95 9.34
CA GLY A 298 11.14 -14.25 9.94
C GLY A 298 10.53 -15.27 8.98
N VAL A 299 10.62 -15.03 7.66
CA VAL A 299 10.15 -15.97 6.63
C VAL A 299 11.32 -16.40 5.75
N GLY A 300 11.56 -17.71 5.64
CA GLY A 300 12.72 -18.31 4.97
C GLY A 300 13.89 -18.53 5.92
N ASP A 301 14.92 -19.20 5.41
CA ASP A 301 16.12 -19.58 6.21
C ASP A 301 17.06 -18.40 6.46
N ASN A 302 17.09 -17.44 5.53
CA ASN A 302 17.85 -16.21 5.60
C ASN A 302 16.90 -15.04 5.34
N SER A 303 16.45 -14.37 6.38
CA SER A 303 15.57 -13.21 6.31
C SER A 303 16.19 -12.00 6.97
N ILE A 304 15.69 -10.81 6.64
CA ILE A 304 16.10 -9.58 7.32
C ILE A 304 15.97 -9.74 8.83
N SER A 305 16.88 -9.12 9.56
CA SER A 305 16.97 -9.21 11.01
C SER A 305 16.90 -7.87 11.75
N CYS A 306 17.26 -6.78 11.06
CA CYS A 306 17.40 -5.45 11.63
C CYS A 306 16.50 -4.40 10.93
N PRO A 307 15.17 -4.60 10.91
CA PRO A 307 14.29 -3.65 10.23
C PRO A 307 14.35 -2.27 10.89
N HIS A 308 14.27 -1.22 10.08
CA HIS A 308 14.11 0.16 10.54
C HIS A 308 12.67 0.36 11.07
N TYR A 309 12.41 -0.20 12.24
CA TYR A 309 11.07 -0.21 12.85
C TYR A 309 11.13 -0.01 14.36
N GLN A 310 10.67 1.15 14.82
CA GLN A 310 10.76 1.59 16.22
C GLN A 310 10.20 0.58 17.20
N ILE A 311 8.96 0.14 17.00
CA ILE A 311 8.26 -0.72 17.95
C ILE A 311 8.98 -2.05 18.12
N ALA A 312 9.41 -2.68 17.02
CA ALA A 312 10.15 -3.93 17.08
C ALA A 312 11.51 -3.75 17.79
N ASN A 313 12.24 -2.68 17.46
CA ASN A 313 13.54 -2.38 18.01
C ASN A 313 13.47 -2.07 19.52
N LEU A 314 12.58 -1.17 19.94
CA LEU A 314 12.44 -0.74 21.34
C LEU A 314 11.88 -1.84 22.25
N THR A 315 11.01 -2.69 21.73
CA THR A 315 10.39 -3.78 22.52
C THR A 315 11.16 -5.09 22.46
N GLY A 316 12.14 -5.21 21.55
CA GLY A 316 12.85 -6.47 21.27
C GLY A 316 11.95 -7.56 20.68
N ARG A 317 10.76 -7.22 20.19
CA ARG A 317 9.82 -8.16 19.59
C ARG A 317 9.94 -8.12 18.06
N PRO A 318 10.30 -9.25 17.40
CA PRO A 318 10.40 -9.26 15.96
C PRO A 318 9.04 -9.01 15.31
N ALA A 319 9.02 -8.22 14.26
CA ALA A 319 7.84 -7.99 13.43
C ALA A 319 7.72 -9.08 12.36
N THR A 320 7.52 -10.33 12.78
CA THR A 320 7.43 -11.48 11.86
C THR A 320 6.34 -11.27 10.81
N GLY A 321 6.72 -11.39 9.54
CA GLY A 321 5.85 -11.13 8.39
C GLY A 321 5.90 -9.69 7.88
N ALA A 322 6.58 -8.78 8.56
CA ALA A 322 6.80 -7.43 8.04
C ALA A 322 7.63 -7.48 6.75
N VAL A 323 7.18 -6.74 5.76
CA VAL A 323 7.81 -6.61 4.45
C VAL A 323 8.51 -5.27 4.38
N VAL A 324 9.80 -5.27 4.04
CA VAL A 324 10.57 -4.03 3.91
C VAL A 324 10.55 -3.49 2.48
N ASN A 325 10.88 -2.21 2.33
CA ASN A 325 11.00 -1.55 1.03
C ASN A 325 12.01 -2.25 0.10
N GLY A 326 13.08 -2.82 0.67
CA GLY A 326 14.09 -3.60 -0.08
C GLY A 326 15.23 -2.76 -0.64
N PRO A 327 16.07 -3.35 -1.51
CA PRO A 327 17.22 -2.67 -2.08
C PRO A 327 16.83 -1.40 -2.83
N ASN A 328 17.71 -0.42 -2.81
CA ASN A 328 17.49 0.91 -3.37
C ASN A 328 18.74 1.42 -4.08
N ALA A 329 18.68 2.61 -4.71
CA ALA A 329 19.81 3.22 -5.37
C ALA A 329 21.04 3.29 -4.46
N ALA A 330 22.16 2.80 -4.93
CA ALA A 330 23.41 2.81 -4.16
C ALA A 330 23.80 4.23 -3.72
N SER A 331 23.50 5.24 -4.55
CA SER A 331 23.76 6.65 -4.26
C SER A 331 23.01 7.20 -3.04
N LEU A 332 21.90 6.58 -2.64
CA LEU A 332 21.19 6.97 -1.40
C LEU A 332 21.97 6.63 -0.13
N PHE A 333 23.03 5.84 -0.24
CA PHE A 333 23.89 5.45 0.87
C PHE A 333 25.21 6.21 0.91
N ASP A 334 25.45 7.15 -0.02
CA ASP A 334 26.71 7.91 -0.11
C ASP A 334 26.94 8.77 1.14
N ASP A 335 25.86 9.32 1.72
CA ASP A 335 25.91 10.09 2.98
C ASP A 335 25.81 9.17 4.23
N GLY A 336 25.86 7.86 4.03
CA GLY A 336 25.74 6.85 5.10
C GLY A 336 24.31 6.45 5.42
N LEU A 337 24.16 5.78 6.56
CA LEU A 337 22.87 5.37 7.10
C LEU A 337 22.26 6.49 7.96
N GLY A 338 21.00 6.37 8.33
CA GLY A 338 20.35 7.25 9.31
C GLY A 338 21.12 7.33 10.64
N GLY A 339 20.88 8.38 11.43
CA GLY A 339 21.49 8.55 12.73
C GLY A 339 21.08 7.47 13.74
N HIS A 340 21.81 7.40 14.86
CA HIS A 340 21.32 6.73 16.07
C HIS A 340 20.46 7.70 16.85
N PHE A 341 19.23 7.31 17.09
CA PHE A 341 18.30 8.07 17.92
C PHE A 341 18.34 7.57 19.39
N GLU A 342 17.77 8.35 20.30
CA GLU A 342 17.90 8.20 21.77
C GLU A 342 17.84 6.77 22.33
N GLU A 343 16.75 6.06 22.09
CA GLU A 343 16.51 4.74 22.66
C GLU A 343 16.75 3.59 21.64
N MET A 344 17.27 3.91 20.46
CA MET A 344 17.52 2.92 19.41
C MET A 344 18.56 1.91 19.85
N ALA A 345 18.17 0.66 19.94
CA ALA A 345 19.08 -0.46 20.12
C ALA A 345 19.85 -0.75 18.82
N LYS A 346 21.17 -0.96 18.93
CA LYS A 346 22.00 -1.31 17.76
C LYS A 346 21.59 -2.64 17.15
N CYS A 347 21.37 -2.65 15.84
CA CYS A 347 21.15 -3.84 15.04
C CYS A 347 21.71 -3.61 13.63
N PRO A 348 22.67 -4.42 13.15
CA PRO A 348 23.31 -5.54 13.86
C PRO A 348 24.23 -5.07 15.00
N ALA A 349 24.39 -5.88 16.02
CA ALA A 349 25.14 -5.50 17.21
C ALA A 349 26.63 -5.23 16.94
N ASP A 350 27.19 -5.91 15.95
CA ASP A 350 28.60 -5.77 15.49
C ASP A 350 28.78 -4.61 14.49
N GLY A 351 27.68 -4.06 13.96
CA GLY A 351 27.70 -2.98 12.97
C GLY A 351 28.24 -3.38 11.57
N VAL A 352 28.30 -4.67 11.28
CA VAL A 352 28.85 -5.19 10.02
C VAL A 352 27.74 -5.25 8.95
N ASP A 353 27.95 -4.56 7.83
CA ASP A 353 27.16 -4.74 6.62
C ASP A 353 27.54 -6.07 5.93
N ARG A 354 26.69 -7.08 6.07
CA ARG A 354 26.91 -8.41 5.50
C ARG A 354 26.62 -8.52 4.02
N TYR A 355 26.05 -7.48 3.45
CA TYR A 355 25.59 -7.44 2.05
C TYR A 355 26.39 -6.46 1.19
N GLU A 356 27.40 -5.78 1.74
CA GLU A 356 28.20 -4.78 1.03
C GLU A 356 28.83 -5.32 -0.25
N GLU A 357 29.34 -6.57 -0.22
CA GLU A 357 29.96 -7.23 -1.37
C GLU A 357 28.99 -7.48 -2.54
N PHE A 358 27.68 -7.46 -2.28
CA PHE A 358 26.63 -7.64 -3.30
C PHE A 358 26.11 -6.29 -3.84
N THR A 359 26.71 -5.17 -3.44
CA THR A 359 26.41 -3.85 -4.02
C THR A 359 26.80 -3.84 -5.50
N GLY A 360 25.85 -3.54 -6.36
CA GLY A 360 26.11 -3.55 -7.80
C GLY A 360 24.89 -3.16 -8.63
N ARG A 361 25.11 -2.94 -9.92
CA ARG A 361 24.08 -2.54 -10.88
C ARG A 361 23.30 -1.28 -10.43
N GLY A 362 23.97 -0.38 -9.68
CA GLY A 362 23.35 0.85 -9.17
C GLY A 362 22.50 0.65 -7.91
N SER A 363 22.52 -0.55 -7.31
CA SER A 363 21.68 -0.89 -6.15
C SER A 363 22.49 -1.36 -4.96
N ARG A 364 21.99 -1.09 -3.76
CA ARG A 364 22.52 -1.56 -2.48
C ARG A 364 21.38 -1.97 -1.56
N PHE A 365 21.65 -2.98 -0.72
CA PHE A 365 20.82 -3.41 0.38
C PHE A 365 21.65 -3.44 1.66
N VAL A 366 21.11 -2.92 2.77
CA VAL A 366 21.76 -2.92 4.07
C VAL A 366 20.74 -3.33 5.13
N ASP A 367 21.00 -4.44 5.83
CA ASP A 367 20.19 -4.93 6.96
C ASP A 367 20.71 -4.29 8.26
N ASP A 368 20.34 -3.05 8.48
CA ASP A 368 20.70 -2.26 9.66
C ASP A 368 19.51 -1.42 10.12
N VAL A 369 19.29 -1.33 11.42
CA VAL A 369 18.18 -0.57 11.99
C VAL A 369 18.17 0.90 11.57
N ARG A 370 19.29 1.45 11.14
CA ARG A 370 19.41 2.83 10.64
C ARG A 370 19.13 2.95 9.14
N SER A 371 18.96 1.84 8.45
CA SER A 371 18.78 1.81 6.99
C SER A 371 17.30 2.01 6.60
N TRP A 372 16.80 3.23 6.77
CA TRP A 372 15.49 3.61 6.23
C TRP A 372 15.43 3.42 4.70
N GLN A 373 16.57 3.49 4.03
CA GLN A 373 16.67 3.35 2.58
C GLN A 373 16.24 1.97 2.06
N ALA A 374 16.45 0.90 2.86
CA ALA A 374 16.29 -0.48 2.38
C ALA A 374 15.67 -1.46 3.37
N SER A 375 15.57 -1.14 4.65
CA SER A 375 15.05 -2.05 5.68
C SER A 375 13.85 -1.49 6.46
N GLU A 376 13.19 -0.46 5.94
CA GLU A 376 11.96 0.09 6.52
C GLU A 376 10.74 -0.73 6.10
N PRO A 377 9.95 -1.28 7.04
CA PRO A 377 8.71 -1.95 6.73
C PRO A 377 7.54 -0.97 6.74
N ALA A 378 6.50 -1.30 5.96
CA ALA A 378 5.24 -0.56 6.01
C ALA A 378 4.02 -1.49 5.91
N ASP A 379 2.87 -1.01 6.38
CA ASP A 379 1.62 -1.78 6.40
C ASP A 379 1.12 -2.09 4.99
N ASP A 380 1.27 -1.17 4.05
CA ASP A 380 0.91 -1.34 2.65
C ASP A 380 1.80 -2.36 1.96
N PHE A 381 3.10 -2.40 2.24
CA PHE A 381 4.02 -3.42 1.72
C PHE A 381 3.58 -4.82 2.14
N ALA A 382 3.27 -4.97 3.42
CA ALA A 382 2.74 -6.23 3.96
C ALA A 382 1.36 -6.57 3.38
N ALA A 383 0.50 -5.58 3.15
CA ALA A 383 -0.84 -5.77 2.57
C ALA A 383 -0.76 -6.24 1.11
N ILE A 384 0.13 -5.68 0.30
CA ILE A 384 0.35 -6.09 -1.10
C ILE A 384 0.89 -7.51 -1.15
N ALA A 385 1.91 -7.83 -0.32
CA ALA A 385 2.46 -9.18 -0.23
C ALA A 385 1.39 -10.20 0.18
N LEU A 386 0.60 -9.90 1.21
CA LEU A 386 -0.49 -10.74 1.68
C LEU A 386 -1.52 -10.98 0.58
N TYR A 387 -1.88 -9.93 -0.19
CA TYR A 387 -2.82 -10.06 -1.28
C TYR A 387 -2.27 -10.94 -2.40
N ALA A 388 -1.04 -10.71 -2.83
CA ALA A 388 -0.36 -11.53 -3.83
C ALA A 388 -0.32 -13.02 -3.42
N LEU A 389 0.11 -13.29 -2.18
CA LEU A 389 0.20 -14.66 -1.66
C LEU A 389 -1.18 -15.33 -1.55
N THR A 390 -2.21 -14.57 -1.18
CA THR A 390 -3.59 -15.08 -1.12
C THR A 390 -4.12 -15.46 -2.50
N LEU A 391 -3.88 -14.62 -3.52
CA LEU A 391 -4.27 -14.94 -4.90
C LEU A 391 -3.53 -16.18 -5.43
N MET A 392 -2.24 -16.32 -5.10
CA MET A 392 -1.41 -17.45 -5.52
C MET A 392 -1.75 -18.76 -4.79
N ALA A 393 -2.26 -18.70 -3.57
CA ALA A 393 -2.67 -19.89 -2.80
C ALA A 393 -3.92 -20.57 -3.38
N ARG A 394 -4.61 -19.92 -4.33
CA ARG A 394 -5.76 -20.51 -5.07
C ARG A 394 -5.34 -21.32 -6.28
N ASP A 395 -4.08 -21.31 -6.67
CA ASP A 395 -3.52 -22.04 -7.81
C ASP A 395 -3.40 -23.53 -7.51
#